data_8e5b3e6d0539255f46d31b0157a2a693
#
_entry.id   8e5b3e6d0539255f46d31b0157a2a693
#
_cell.length_a   1.000
_cell.length_b   1.000
_cell.length_c   1.000
_cell.angle_alpha   90.00
_cell.angle_beta   90.00
_cell.angle_gamma   90.00
#
_symmetry.space_group_name_H-M   'P 1'
#
loop_
_entity.id
_entity.type
_entity.pdbx_description
1 polymer ?
#
loop_
_entity_poly.entity_id
_entity_poly.type
_entity_poly.pdbx_seq_one_letter_code
_entity_poly.pdbx_strand_id
1 'polypeptide(L)'
;DHSSFLKRIIFAFFASLIVILLALWKGVPGTEIPVGMDAVPYLAVNLAWITLVAAPTFVLSKKYGWFIFGWMLPILGLTAIGAITGSHLLIAYRHAPYLMAPLAFMAGIGFQYLIKGFEPGRRPAIAYGFTLLFLGCAVGAYPPPSVMGGFQEGTNDKEFDAILWTQFTEDDSLVVSDHRLSSLTFGLTETNASWENGAEVITGNAEQATEAGKALLTPRAGVKQVSYVILSKEMQKGVALLQWDPAEELTGEAKTKFTDNDQFPVWFDNGDTSIMRMNSN
;
A
#
# COMPACT_ATOMS: atom_id res chain seq x y z
N ASP A 1 -16.84 -35.30 12.02
CA ASP A 1 -15.71 -36.09 12.52
C ASP A 1 -14.53 -35.15 12.78
N HIS A 2 -14.17 -35.00 14.08
CA HIS A 2 -13.11 -34.06 14.53
C HIS A 2 -11.75 -34.45 13.98
N SER A 3 -11.46 -35.74 13.87
CA SER A 3 -10.19 -36.22 13.27
C SER A 3 -10.03 -35.79 11.80
N SER A 4 -11.12 -35.84 11.05
CA SER A 4 -11.12 -35.36 9.65
C SER A 4 -10.88 -33.86 9.55
N PHE A 5 -11.45 -33.08 10.47
CA PHE A 5 -11.24 -31.63 10.50
C PHE A 5 -9.81 -31.27 10.87
N LEU A 6 -9.20 -31.95 11.84
CA LEU A 6 -7.81 -31.73 12.22
C LEU A 6 -6.83 -32.03 11.06
N LYS A 7 -7.07 -33.13 10.33
CA LYS A 7 -6.27 -33.44 9.12
C LYS A 7 -6.36 -32.34 8.07
N ARG A 8 -7.53 -31.73 7.89
CA ARG A 8 -7.73 -30.61 6.94
C ARG A 8 -7.01 -29.32 7.41
N ILE A 9 -7.02 -29.03 8.71
CA ILE A 9 -6.24 -27.92 9.27
C ILE A 9 -4.75 -28.13 8.98
N ILE A 10 -4.22 -29.31 9.26
CA ILE A 10 -2.82 -29.66 9.03
C ILE A 10 -2.47 -29.50 7.52
N PHE A 11 -3.32 -30.03 6.65
CA PHE A 11 -3.13 -29.89 5.21
C PHE A 11 -3.16 -28.42 4.77
N ALA A 12 -4.14 -27.64 5.23
CA ALA A 12 -4.26 -26.22 4.92
C ALA A 12 -3.05 -25.41 5.42
N PHE A 13 -2.53 -25.76 6.61
CA PHE A 13 -1.32 -25.15 7.16
C PHE A 13 -0.12 -25.38 6.25
N PHE A 14 0.15 -26.62 5.85
CA PHE A 14 1.30 -26.90 4.98
C PHE A 14 1.10 -26.32 3.58
N ALA A 15 -0.10 -26.33 3.02
CA ALA A 15 -0.39 -25.69 1.74
C ALA A 15 -0.15 -24.17 1.80
N SER A 16 -0.61 -23.50 2.87
CA SER A 16 -0.38 -22.06 3.08
C SER A 16 1.09 -21.74 3.28
N LEU A 17 1.82 -22.59 4.01
CA LEU A 17 3.27 -22.45 4.20
C LEU A 17 4.02 -22.54 2.86
N ILE A 18 3.65 -23.50 2.00
CA ILE A 18 4.24 -23.63 0.66
C ILE A 18 3.99 -22.37 -0.16
N VAL A 19 2.78 -21.80 -0.14
CA VAL A 19 2.48 -20.56 -0.86
C VAL A 19 3.33 -19.40 -0.36
N ILE A 20 3.50 -19.26 0.96
CA ILE A 20 4.36 -18.23 1.55
C ILE A 20 5.82 -18.41 1.12
N LEU A 21 6.34 -19.65 1.16
CA LEU A 21 7.71 -19.94 0.73
C LEU A 21 7.91 -19.65 -0.77
N LEU A 22 6.92 -19.93 -1.60
CA LEU A 22 6.95 -19.58 -3.02
C LEU A 22 6.93 -18.07 -3.23
N ALA A 23 6.15 -17.31 -2.45
CA ALA A 23 6.12 -15.86 -2.50
C ALA A 23 7.47 -15.25 -2.08
N LEU A 24 8.12 -15.79 -1.03
CA LEU A 24 9.45 -15.38 -0.59
C LEU A 24 10.53 -15.68 -1.67
N TRP A 25 10.35 -16.75 -2.44
CA TRP A 25 11.31 -17.13 -3.47
C TRP A 25 11.12 -16.36 -4.79
N LYS A 26 9.87 -16.14 -5.21
CA LYS A 26 9.51 -15.57 -6.53
C LYS A 26 9.00 -14.12 -6.45
N GLY A 27 8.85 -13.56 -5.25
CA GLY A 27 8.13 -12.32 -5.06
C GLY A 27 6.61 -12.50 -5.11
N VAL A 28 5.90 -11.40 -5.08
CA VAL A 28 4.42 -11.42 -5.18
C VAL A 28 4.02 -11.68 -6.63
N PRO A 29 3.23 -12.74 -6.92
CA PRO A 29 2.84 -13.05 -8.29
C PRO A 29 2.17 -11.87 -9.01
N GLY A 30 2.63 -11.57 -10.22
CA GLY A 30 2.12 -10.45 -11.02
C GLY A 30 2.62 -9.07 -10.62
N THR A 31 3.64 -9.01 -9.77
CA THR A 31 4.34 -7.77 -9.41
C THR A 31 5.84 -8.00 -9.47
N GLU A 32 6.62 -6.93 -9.59
CA GLU A 32 8.09 -6.97 -9.48
C GLU A 32 8.58 -6.82 -8.03
N ILE A 33 7.66 -6.88 -7.06
CA ILE A 33 7.96 -6.62 -5.66
C ILE A 33 8.64 -7.84 -5.03
N PRO A 34 9.91 -7.73 -4.62
CA PRO A 34 10.57 -8.77 -3.86
C PRO A 34 9.99 -8.81 -2.43
N VAL A 35 9.65 -9.99 -1.96
CA VAL A 35 9.29 -10.16 -0.54
C VAL A 35 10.59 -10.37 0.24
N GLY A 36 11.03 -9.36 0.97
CA GLY A 36 12.23 -9.42 1.80
C GLY A 36 12.06 -10.34 3.03
N MET A 37 13.18 -10.78 3.58
CA MET A 37 13.19 -11.59 4.81
C MET A 37 12.55 -10.86 6.01
N ASP A 38 12.52 -9.53 5.99
CA ASP A 38 11.89 -8.69 7.00
C ASP A 38 10.37 -8.86 7.05
N ALA A 39 9.76 -9.33 5.96
CA ALA A 39 8.33 -9.64 5.90
C ALA A 39 7.97 -10.99 6.55
N VAL A 40 8.95 -11.88 6.79
CA VAL A 40 8.72 -13.23 7.32
C VAL A 40 7.93 -13.24 8.64
N PRO A 41 8.23 -12.40 9.66
CA PRO A 41 7.46 -12.38 10.89
C PRO A 41 5.98 -12.08 10.66
N TYR A 42 5.67 -11.13 9.77
CA TYR A 42 4.30 -10.73 9.43
C TYR A 42 3.56 -11.81 8.66
N LEU A 43 4.24 -12.48 7.73
CA LEU A 43 3.69 -13.62 7.00
C LEU A 43 3.42 -14.80 7.94
N ALA A 44 4.32 -15.08 8.87
CA ALA A 44 4.16 -16.15 9.86
C ALA A 44 2.95 -15.91 10.79
N VAL A 45 2.75 -14.66 11.24
CA VAL A 45 1.58 -14.29 12.05
C VAL A 45 0.29 -14.51 11.27
N ASN A 46 0.26 -14.21 9.97
CA ASN A 46 -0.91 -14.40 9.13
C ASN A 46 -1.14 -15.87 8.75
N LEU A 47 -0.14 -16.75 8.88
CA LEU A 47 -0.26 -18.16 8.51
C LEU A 47 -1.38 -18.88 9.30
N ALA A 48 -1.51 -18.61 10.59
CA ALA A 48 -2.58 -19.18 11.42
C ALA A 48 -3.97 -18.73 10.94
N TRP A 49 -4.09 -17.45 10.58
CA TRP A 49 -5.33 -16.89 10.03
C TRP A 49 -5.69 -17.53 8.68
N ILE A 50 -4.74 -17.57 7.75
CA ILE A 50 -4.94 -18.20 6.42
C ILE A 50 -5.33 -19.68 6.57
N THR A 51 -4.71 -20.41 7.50
CA THR A 51 -5.02 -21.81 7.78
C THR A 51 -6.46 -21.97 8.27
N LEU A 52 -6.92 -21.10 9.19
CA LEU A 52 -8.29 -21.13 9.67
C LEU A 52 -9.31 -20.79 8.58
N VAL A 53 -8.97 -19.92 7.65
CA VAL A 53 -9.80 -19.60 6.48
C VAL A 53 -9.85 -20.77 5.50
N ALA A 54 -8.73 -21.38 5.20
CA ALA A 54 -8.64 -22.46 4.21
C ALA A 54 -9.29 -23.77 4.70
N ALA A 55 -9.19 -24.11 5.98
CA ALA A 55 -9.73 -25.36 6.51
C ALA A 55 -11.25 -25.54 6.29
N PRO A 56 -12.11 -24.51 6.46
CA PRO A 56 -13.54 -24.65 6.22
C PRO A 56 -13.93 -24.81 4.76
N THR A 57 -13.11 -24.42 3.80
CA THR A 57 -13.42 -24.59 2.37
C THR A 57 -13.76 -26.03 2.03
N PHE A 58 -13.14 -26.97 2.74
CA PHE A 58 -13.38 -28.41 2.57
C PHE A 58 -14.58 -28.94 3.38
N VAL A 59 -15.17 -28.11 4.25
CA VAL A 59 -16.22 -28.51 5.20
C VAL A 59 -17.55 -27.83 4.90
N LEU A 60 -17.54 -26.72 4.16
CA LEU A 60 -18.74 -25.95 3.86
C LEU A 60 -19.81 -26.88 3.27
N SER A 61 -20.91 -27.02 4.04
CA SER A 61 -22.08 -27.80 3.62
C SER A 61 -22.61 -27.24 2.30
N LYS A 62 -23.22 -28.11 1.50
CA LYS A 62 -23.77 -27.78 0.19
C LYS A 62 -24.65 -26.52 0.16
N LYS A 63 -25.26 -26.14 1.29
CA LYS A 63 -26.22 -25.04 1.37
C LYS A 63 -25.57 -23.64 1.40
N TYR A 64 -24.49 -23.45 2.14
CA TYR A 64 -23.83 -22.13 2.29
C TYR A 64 -22.54 -22.03 1.51
N GLY A 65 -21.91 -23.16 1.21
CA GLY A 65 -20.66 -23.20 0.45
C GLY A 65 -20.80 -22.57 -0.92
N TRP A 66 -21.86 -22.85 -1.65
CA TRP A 66 -22.10 -22.30 -2.98
C TRP A 66 -22.21 -20.77 -3.00
N PHE A 67 -22.80 -20.17 -1.96
CA PHE A 67 -22.89 -18.71 -1.87
C PHE A 67 -21.51 -18.08 -1.68
N ILE A 68 -20.72 -18.62 -0.75
CA ILE A 68 -19.37 -18.11 -0.48
C ILE A 68 -18.45 -18.36 -1.68
N PHE A 69 -18.51 -19.55 -2.28
CA PHE A 69 -17.75 -19.85 -3.50
C PHE A 69 -18.17 -18.98 -4.67
N GLY A 70 -19.46 -18.75 -4.87
CA GLY A 70 -19.99 -17.86 -5.90
C GLY A 70 -19.52 -16.42 -5.73
N TRP A 71 -19.27 -15.98 -4.49
CA TRP A 71 -18.68 -14.67 -4.22
C TRP A 71 -17.17 -14.65 -4.46
N MET A 72 -16.44 -15.64 -3.94
CA MET A 72 -14.98 -15.68 -4.01
C MET A 72 -14.45 -16.00 -5.41
N LEU A 73 -15.12 -16.91 -6.14
CA LEU A 73 -14.62 -17.43 -7.41
C LEU A 73 -14.37 -16.37 -8.48
N PRO A 74 -15.31 -15.42 -8.73
CA PRO A 74 -15.07 -14.34 -9.68
C PRO A 74 -13.88 -13.45 -9.28
N ILE A 75 -13.75 -13.10 -8.00
CA ILE A 75 -12.68 -12.24 -7.49
C ILE A 75 -11.34 -12.95 -7.61
N LEU A 76 -11.26 -14.21 -7.21
CA LEU A 76 -10.05 -15.03 -7.37
C LEU A 76 -9.70 -15.24 -8.83
N GLY A 77 -10.70 -15.41 -9.70
CA GLY A 77 -10.50 -15.51 -11.14
C GLY A 77 -9.90 -14.23 -11.72
N LEU A 78 -10.46 -13.06 -11.40
CA LEU A 78 -9.93 -11.76 -11.81
C LEU A 78 -8.51 -11.53 -11.27
N THR A 79 -8.27 -11.87 -10.00
CA THR A 79 -6.94 -11.78 -9.37
C THR A 79 -5.93 -12.67 -10.09
N ALA A 80 -6.31 -13.90 -10.41
CA ALA A 80 -5.45 -14.84 -11.12
C ALA A 80 -5.16 -14.37 -12.56
N ILE A 81 -6.17 -13.87 -13.27
CA ILE A 81 -5.99 -13.31 -14.62
C ILE A 81 -5.05 -12.10 -14.56
N GLY A 82 -5.26 -11.18 -13.62
CA GLY A 82 -4.38 -10.02 -13.41
C GLY A 82 -2.94 -10.42 -13.13
N ALA A 83 -2.73 -11.41 -12.24
CA ALA A 83 -1.41 -11.92 -11.89
C ALA A 83 -0.70 -12.63 -13.06
N ILE A 84 -1.44 -13.36 -13.91
CA ILE A 84 -0.88 -14.08 -15.05
C ILE A 84 -0.58 -13.15 -16.23
N THR A 85 -1.48 -12.19 -16.49
CA THR A 85 -1.37 -11.31 -17.67
C THR A 85 -0.56 -10.06 -17.42
N GLY A 86 -0.25 -9.71 -16.17
CA GLY A 86 0.38 -8.44 -15.81
C GLY A 86 -0.50 -7.22 -16.14
N SER A 87 -1.82 -7.40 -16.26
CA SER A 87 -2.73 -6.35 -16.70
C SER A 87 -2.81 -5.20 -15.67
N HIS A 88 -2.50 -3.99 -16.10
CA HIS A 88 -2.65 -2.78 -15.28
C HIS A 88 -4.12 -2.47 -14.93
N LEU A 89 -5.09 -3.03 -15.66
CA LEU A 89 -6.52 -2.89 -15.33
C LEU A 89 -6.96 -3.87 -14.24
N LEU A 90 -6.31 -5.04 -14.14
CA LEU A 90 -6.65 -6.11 -13.20
C LEU A 90 -5.52 -6.30 -12.18
N ILE A 91 -5.18 -5.22 -11.49
CA ILE A 91 -4.10 -5.24 -10.50
C ILE A 91 -4.51 -6.16 -9.33
N ALA A 92 -3.78 -7.25 -9.17
CA ALA A 92 -4.14 -8.35 -8.27
C ALA A 92 -4.39 -7.90 -6.81
N TYR A 93 -3.59 -6.98 -6.28
CA TYR A 93 -3.74 -6.51 -4.90
C TYR A 93 -5.01 -5.67 -4.66
N ARG A 94 -5.54 -4.99 -5.68
CA ARG A 94 -6.79 -4.21 -5.57
C ARG A 94 -8.01 -5.08 -5.31
N HIS A 95 -7.94 -6.36 -5.59
CA HIS A 95 -9.02 -7.31 -5.33
C HIS A 95 -9.00 -7.88 -3.90
N ALA A 96 -7.88 -7.77 -3.19
CA ALA A 96 -7.71 -8.30 -1.83
C ALA A 96 -8.76 -7.78 -0.83
N PRO A 97 -9.09 -6.47 -0.78
CA PRO A 97 -10.15 -5.98 0.11
C PRO A 97 -11.52 -6.63 -0.10
N TYR A 98 -11.86 -6.95 -1.35
CA TYR A 98 -13.15 -7.59 -1.68
C TYR A 98 -13.22 -9.06 -1.24
N LEU A 99 -12.07 -9.70 -1.00
CA LEU A 99 -12.00 -11.04 -0.43
C LEU A 99 -12.12 -11.04 1.09
N MET A 100 -11.92 -9.92 1.77
CA MET A 100 -11.88 -9.87 3.23
C MET A 100 -13.19 -10.33 3.87
N ALA A 101 -14.35 -9.92 3.34
CA ALA A 101 -15.66 -10.30 3.89
C ALA A 101 -15.92 -11.81 3.78
N PRO A 102 -15.86 -12.46 2.61
CA PRO A 102 -16.03 -13.91 2.52
C PRO A 102 -14.97 -14.69 3.32
N LEU A 103 -13.73 -14.21 3.38
CA LEU A 103 -12.68 -14.82 4.19
C LEU A 103 -12.98 -14.74 5.69
N ALA A 104 -13.51 -13.61 6.17
CA ALA A 104 -13.94 -13.46 7.56
C ALA A 104 -15.06 -14.44 7.94
N PHE A 105 -16.06 -14.63 7.06
CA PHE A 105 -17.10 -15.65 7.25
C PHE A 105 -16.52 -17.06 7.33
N MET A 106 -15.59 -17.39 6.43
CA MET A 106 -14.93 -18.69 6.44
C MET A 106 -14.11 -18.90 7.71
N ALA A 107 -13.37 -17.90 8.15
CA ALA A 107 -12.62 -17.95 9.41
C ALA A 107 -13.54 -18.15 10.62
N GLY A 108 -14.68 -17.46 10.67
CA GLY A 108 -15.69 -17.63 11.72
C GLY A 108 -16.26 -19.06 11.75
N ILE A 109 -16.55 -19.65 10.60
CA ILE A 109 -17.00 -21.04 10.49
C ILE A 109 -15.89 -22.00 10.96
N GLY A 110 -14.66 -21.80 10.51
CA GLY A 110 -13.50 -22.60 10.93
C GLY A 110 -13.28 -22.56 12.42
N PHE A 111 -13.36 -21.37 13.01
CA PHE A 111 -13.26 -21.13 14.43
C PHE A 111 -14.36 -21.85 15.22
N GLN A 112 -15.60 -21.77 14.75
CA GLN A 112 -16.72 -22.50 15.38
C GLN A 112 -16.50 -24.01 15.36
N TYR A 113 -16.02 -24.57 14.26
CA TYR A 113 -15.69 -26.00 14.18
C TYR A 113 -14.55 -26.39 15.11
N LEU A 114 -13.52 -25.54 15.19
CA LEU A 114 -12.40 -25.75 16.09
C LEU A 114 -12.87 -25.82 17.56
N ILE A 115 -13.65 -24.83 18.00
CA ILE A 115 -14.15 -24.77 19.40
C ILE A 115 -15.08 -25.95 19.72
N LYS A 116 -15.92 -26.37 18.79
CA LYS A 116 -16.82 -27.53 19.01
C LYS A 116 -16.07 -28.84 19.30
N GLY A 117 -14.82 -28.94 18.90
CA GLY A 117 -13.95 -30.09 19.18
C GLY A 117 -13.53 -30.22 20.65
N PHE A 118 -13.70 -29.18 21.45
CA PHE A 118 -13.32 -29.17 22.86
C PHE A 118 -14.53 -29.49 23.77
N GLU A 119 -14.25 -29.93 24.99
CA GLU A 119 -15.26 -30.18 26.01
C GLU A 119 -16.10 -28.91 26.28
N PRO A 120 -17.44 -29.04 26.44
CA PRO A 120 -18.31 -27.87 26.58
C PRO A 120 -17.90 -26.88 27.66
N GLY A 121 -17.41 -27.34 28.81
CA GLY A 121 -16.97 -26.49 29.92
C GLY A 121 -15.71 -25.67 29.63
N ARG A 122 -14.87 -26.11 28.71
CA ARG A 122 -13.61 -25.43 28.32
C ARG A 122 -13.80 -24.50 27.13
N ARG A 123 -14.87 -24.59 26.39
CA ARG A 123 -15.11 -23.84 25.16
C ARG A 123 -14.99 -22.31 25.35
N PRO A 124 -15.59 -21.70 26.38
CA PRO A 124 -15.49 -20.26 26.58
C PRO A 124 -14.04 -19.81 26.79
N ALA A 125 -13.29 -20.50 27.67
CA ALA A 125 -11.90 -20.13 27.96
C ALA A 125 -11.02 -20.26 26.70
N ILE A 126 -11.22 -21.31 25.91
CA ILE A 126 -10.50 -21.52 24.65
C ILE A 126 -10.90 -20.45 23.64
N ALA A 127 -12.19 -20.10 23.53
CA ALA A 127 -12.66 -19.03 22.66
C ALA A 127 -11.99 -17.69 23.02
N TYR A 128 -11.95 -17.32 24.29
CA TYR A 128 -11.27 -16.12 24.75
C TYR A 128 -9.77 -16.15 24.44
N GLY A 129 -9.09 -17.25 24.72
CA GLY A 129 -7.67 -17.41 24.43
C GLY A 129 -7.35 -17.22 22.94
N PHE A 130 -8.12 -17.84 22.06
CA PHE A 130 -7.98 -17.64 20.61
C PHE A 130 -8.33 -16.22 20.16
N THR A 131 -9.36 -15.61 20.75
CA THR A 131 -9.69 -14.21 20.43
C THR A 131 -8.55 -13.26 20.79
N LEU A 132 -7.96 -13.42 21.98
CA LEU A 132 -6.79 -12.64 22.39
C LEU A 132 -5.58 -12.92 21.50
N LEU A 133 -5.36 -14.16 21.12
CA LEU A 133 -4.29 -14.53 20.18
C LEU A 133 -4.50 -13.83 18.83
N PHE A 134 -5.73 -13.85 18.28
CA PHE A 134 -6.04 -13.18 17.02
C PHE A 134 -5.89 -11.65 17.10
N LEU A 135 -6.32 -11.04 18.20
CA LEU A 135 -6.12 -9.61 18.40
C LEU A 135 -4.62 -9.28 18.48
N GLY A 136 -3.84 -10.07 19.21
CA GLY A 136 -2.38 -9.92 19.25
C GLY A 136 -1.74 -10.11 17.87
N CYS A 137 -2.18 -11.11 17.12
CA CYS A 137 -1.73 -11.32 15.74
C CYS A 137 -2.12 -10.16 14.82
N ALA A 138 -3.32 -9.61 14.95
CA ALA A 138 -3.76 -8.46 14.15
C ALA A 138 -2.90 -7.22 14.40
N VAL A 139 -2.55 -6.95 15.68
CA VAL A 139 -1.64 -5.87 16.04
C VAL A 139 -0.22 -6.15 15.52
N GLY A 140 0.28 -7.39 15.70
CA GLY A 140 1.61 -7.79 15.25
C GLY A 140 1.73 -7.93 13.72
N ALA A 141 0.60 -8.11 13.02
CA ALA A 141 0.58 -8.18 11.55
C ALA A 141 0.64 -6.80 10.88
N TYR A 142 0.53 -5.71 11.65
CA TYR A 142 0.69 -4.37 11.11
C TYR A 142 2.19 -4.08 10.92
N PRO A 143 2.68 -4.06 9.67
CA PRO A 143 4.10 -3.85 9.43
C PRO A 143 4.48 -2.40 9.76
N PRO A 144 5.68 -2.16 10.29
CA PRO A 144 6.18 -0.81 10.48
C PRO A 144 6.37 -0.11 9.12
N PRO A 145 6.34 1.23 9.07
CA PRO A 145 6.49 2.01 7.83
C PRO A 145 7.73 1.62 7.01
N SER A 146 8.83 1.25 7.67
CA SER A 146 10.06 0.79 7.00
C SER A 146 9.89 -0.50 6.20
N VAL A 147 8.99 -1.40 6.61
CA VAL A 147 8.69 -2.65 5.88
C VAL A 147 7.65 -2.42 4.80
N MET A 148 6.80 -1.41 4.97
CA MET A 148 5.80 -0.97 3.98
C MET A 148 6.40 -0.07 2.89
N GLY A 149 7.72 -0.02 2.75
CA GLY A 149 8.36 0.84 1.77
C GLY A 149 8.32 2.33 2.11
N GLY A 150 8.11 2.67 3.39
CA GLY A 150 8.01 4.07 3.82
C GLY A 150 6.74 4.78 3.37
N PHE A 151 5.75 4.02 2.87
CA PHE A 151 4.48 4.57 2.40
C PHE A 151 3.75 5.27 3.55
N GLN A 152 3.70 6.58 3.50
CA GLN A 152 2.91 7.41 4.41
C GLN A 152 1.64 7.84 3.68
N GLU A 153 0.52 7.23 4.03
CA GLU A 153 -0.79 7.62 3.50
C GLU A 153 -1.31 8.90 4.14
N GLY A 154 -0.79 9.24 5.31
CA GLY A 154 -1.26 10.39 6.09
C GLY A 154 -0.78 11.72 5.53
N THR A 155 -1.67 12.71 5.51
CA THR A 155 -1.37 14.12 5.26
C THR A 155 -1.68 14.90 6.52
N ASN A 156 -0.78 15.77 6.94
CA ASN A 156 -1.00 16.61 8.11
C ASN A 156 -1.68 17.95 7.70
N ASP A 157 -2.20 18.68 8.70
CA ASP A 157 -2.92 19.96 8.46
C ASP A 157 -2.05 20.98 7.73
N LYS A 158 -0.73 20.98 7.96
CA LYS A 158 0.20 21.90 7.31
C LYS A 158 0.41 21.58 5.84
N GLU A 159 0.49 20.30 5.50
CA GLU A 159 0.54 19.86 4.11
C GLU A 159 -0.77 20.18 3.40
N PHE A 160 -1.90 20.00 4.09
CA PHE A 160 -3.21 20.34 3.55
C PHE A 160 -3.35 21.84 3.24
N ASP A 161 -2.90 22.71 4.16
CA ASP A 161 -2.86 24.15 3.93
C ASP A 161 -2.02 24.53 2.71
N ALA A 162 -0.86 23.89 2.54
CA ALA A 162 0.00 24.12 1.39
C ALA A 162 -0.66 23.65 0.08
N ILE A 163 -1.36 22.49 0.09
CA ILE A 163 -2.12 22.04 -1.07
C ILE A 163 -3.20 23.04 -1.45
N LEU A 164 -3.98 23.51 -0.49
CA LEU A 164 -5.02 24.51 -0.77
C LEU A 164 -4.46 25.81 -1.31
N TRP A 165 -3.24 26.19 -0.93
CA TRP A 165 -2.58 27.37 -1.47
C TRP A 165 -2.30 27.24 -2.98
N THR A 166 -2.13 26.03 -3.52
CA THR A 166 -1.84 25.81 -4.95
C THR A 166 -2.97 26.26 -5.88
N GLN A 167 -4.20 26.44 -5.37
CA GLN A 167 -5.30 27.00 -6.16
C GLN A 167 -5.03 28.44 -6.67
N PHE A 168 -4.03 29.12 -6.10
CA PHE A 168 -3.63 30.46 -6.51
C PHE A 168 -2.45 30.49 -7.50
N THR A 169 -1.99 29.30 -7.95
CA THR A 169 -0.95 29.23 -8.99
C THR A 169 -1.56 29.48 -10.38
N GLU A 170 -0.70 29.75 -11.35
CA GLU A 170 -1.15 29.99 -12.73
C GLU A 170 -1.76 28.71 -13.34
N ASP A 171 -2.81 28.85 -14.14
CA ASP A 171 -3.55 27.71 -14.77
C ASP A 171 -2.67 26.82 -15.68
N ASP A 172 -1.57 27.37 -16.24
CA ASP A 172 -0.65 26.67 -17.10
C ASP A 172 0.61 26.14 -16.37
N SER A 173 0.60 26.22 -15.04
CA SER A 173 1.69 25.71 -14.21
C SER A 173 1.52 24.23 -13.86
N LEU A 174 2.63 23.60 -13.49
CA LEU A 174 2.66 22.26 -12.94
C LEU A 174 3.17 22.31 -11.50
N VAL A 175 2.42 21.75 -10.58
CA VAL A 175 2.84 21.55 -9.20
C VAL A 175 3.50 20.19 -9.06
N VAL A 176 4.78 20.20 -8.71
CA VAL A 176 5.57 19.00 -8.48
C VAL A 176 5.57 18.65 -6.99
N SER A 177 5.30 17.41 -6.70
CA SER A 177 5.34 16.88 -5.35
C SER A 177 5.58 15.37 -5.37
N ASP A 178 5.66 14.75 -4.21
CA ASP A 178 5.63 13.30 -4.10
C ASP A 178 4.27 12.74 -4.53
N HIS A 179 4.19 11.43 -4.73
CA HIS A 179 2.97 10.75 -5.17
C HIS A 179 1.76 11.08 -4.29
N ARG A 180 1.96 11.17 -2.99
CA ARG A 180 0.94 11.41 -1.98
C ARG A 180 0.29 12.80 -2.12
N LEU A 181 1.12 13.84 -2.11
CA LEU A 181 0.65 15.23 -2.20
C LEU A 181 0.21 15.61 -3.62
N SER A 182 0.84 15.04 -4.67
CA SER A 182 0.40 15.25 -6.05
C SER A 182 -1.03 14.80 -6.29
N SER A 183 -1.40 13.63 -5.79
CA SER A 183 -2.77 13.11 -5.92
C SER A 183 -3.79 14.00 -5.21
N LEU A 184 -3.44 14.50 -4.02
CA LEU A 184 -4.30 15.40 -3.24
C LEU A 184 -4.38 16.80 -3.88
N THR A 185 -3.27 17.33 -4.40
CA THR A 185 -3.24 18.62 -5.10
C THR A 185 -4.25 18.62 -6.25
N PHE A 186 -4.16 17.65 -7.14
CA PHE A 186 -5.13 17.55 -8.24
C PHE A 186 -6.56 17.35 -7.75
N GLY A 187 -6.77 16.45 -6.78
CA GLY A 187 -8.11 16.12 -6.30
C GLY A 187 -8.84 17.24 -5.56
N LEU A 188 -8.12 18.16 -4.93
CA LEU A 188 -8.69 19.22 -4.09
C LEU A 188 -8.72 20.58 -4.77
N THR A 189 -7.76 20.87 -5.65
CA THR A 189 -7.58 22.21 -6.24
C THR A 189 -7.70 22.24 -7.76
N GLU A 190 -7.86 21.07 -8.39
CA GLU A 190 -7.85 20.89 -9.85
C GLU A 190 -6.57 21.42 -10.54
N THR A 191 -5.54 21.78 -9.74
CA THR A 191 -4.25 22.24 -10.23
C THR A 191 -3.50 21.08 -10.88
N ASN A 192 -2.82 21.35 -12.01
CA ASN A 192 -1.99 20.34 -12.65
C ASN A 192 -0.90 19.85 -11.71
N ALA A 193 -0.84 18.55 -11.47
CA ALA A 193 0.12 17.92 -10.56
C ALA A 193 1.00 16.91 -11.28
N SER A 194 2.21 16.70 -10.76
CA SER A 194 3.23 15.83 -11.39
C SER A 194 2.89 14.34 -11.32
N TRP A 195 1.98 13.94 -10.43
CA TRP A 195 1.68 12.54 -10.14
C TRP A 195 2.94 11.79 -9.69
N GLU A 196 3.19 10.65 -10.28
CA GLU A 196 4.24 9.71 -9.90
C GLU A 196 5.65 10.16 -10.33
N ASN A 197 5.73 11.00 -11.35
CA ASN A 197 7.01 11.39 -11.95
C ASN A 197 7.66 12.62 -11.29
N GLY A 198 7.06 13.16 -10.23
CA GLY A 198 7.60 14.34 -9.55
C GLY A 198 8.75 14.04 -8.58
N ALA A 199 8.90 12.81 -8.17
CA ALA A 199 9.89 12.43 -7.17
C ALA A 199 11.33 12.74 -7.59
N GLU A 200 11.69 12.49 -8.85
CA GLU A 200 13.03 12.76 -9.37
C GLU A 200 13.40 14.26 -9.35
N VAL A 201 12.42 15.15 -9.53
CA VAL A 201 12.63 16.60 -9.34
C VAL A 201 13.00 16.92 -7.89
N ILE A 202 12.45 16.16 -6.94
CA ILE A 202 12.69 16.38 -5.50
C ILE A 202 14.01 15.72 -5.07
N THR A 203 14.25 14.47 -5.43
CA THR A 203 15.37 13.65 -4.94
C THR A 203 16.66 13.87 -5.72
N GLY A 204 16.59 14.28 -6.98
CA GLY A 204 17.75 14.57 -7.83
C GLY A 204 18.54 15.80 -7.39
N ASN A 205 19.76 15.94 -7.88
CA ASN A 205 20.51 17.19 -7.76
C ASN A 205 19.89 18.30 -8.64
N ALA A 206 20.47 19.51 -8.66
CA ALA A 206 19.90 20.66 -9.39
C ALA A 206 19.78 20.42 -10.91
N GLU A 207 20.77 19.76 -11.52
CA GLU A 207 20.77 19.43 -12.95
C GLU A 207 19.73 18.36 -13.28
N GLN A 208 19.70 17.27 -12.51
CA GLN A 208 18.71 16.19 -12.63
C GLN A 208 17.27 16.71 -12.43
N ALA A 209 17.07 17.58 -11.44
CA ALA A 209 15.76 18.19 -11.18
C ALA A 209 15.29 19.03 -12.38
N THR A 210 16.20 19.77 -13.02
CA THR A 210 15.88 20.56 -14.21
C THR A 210 15.53 19.68 -15.40
N GLU A 211 16.27 18.60 -15.64
CA GLU A 211 15.99 17.65 -16.71
C GLU A 211 14.68 16.88 -16.47
N ALA A 212 14.47 16.37 -15.27
CA ALA A 212 13.23 15.72 -14.88
C ALA A 212 12.02 16.67 -15.03
N GLY A 213 12.18 17.93 -14.61
CA GLY A 213 11.19 18.97 -14.80
C GLY A 213 10.82 19.17 -16.28
N LYS A 214 11.81 19.27 -17.16
CA LYS A 214 11.57 19.36 -18.61
C LYS A 214 10.87 18.13 -19.17
N ALA A 215 11.25 16.93 -18.72
CA ALA A 215 10.61 15.68 -19.15
C ALA A 215 9.14 15.62 -18.74
N LEU A 216 8.76 16.15 -17.57
CA LEU A 216 7.38 16.22 -17.10
C LEU A 216 6.49 17.11 -17.96
N LEU A 217 7.03 18.11 -18.66
CA LEU A 217 6.28 19.03 -19.50
C LEU A 217 5.95 18.45 -20.89
N THR A 218 6.79 17.56 -21.39
CA THR A 218 6.71 17.05 -22.76
C THR A 218 5.40 16.31 -23.09
N PRO A 219 4.78 15.52 -22.22
CA PRO A 219 3.58 14.76 -22.54
C PRO A 219 2.25 15.45 -22.21
N ARG A 220 2.23 16.66 -21.66
CA ARG A 220 1.02 17.27 -21.08
C ARG A 220 0.55 18.48 -21.89
N ALA A 221 -0.55 18.31 -22.61
CA ALA A 221 -1.20 19.42 -23.31
C ALA A 221 -1.66 20.50 -22.30
N GLY A 222 -1.29 21.76 -22.57
CA GLY A 222 -1.70 22.91 -21.74
C GLY A 222 -0.77 23.30 -20.62
N VAL A 223 0.21 22.46 -20.25
CA VAL A 223 1.22 22.80 -19.24
C VAL A 223 2.48 23.27 -19.96
N LYS A 224 2.93 24.48 -19.68
CA LYS A 224 4.07 25.11 -20.38
C LYS A 224 5.38 25.08 -19.59
N GLN A 225 5.32 25.01 -18.28
CA GLN A 225 6.51 25.04 -17.41
C GLN A 225 6.26 24.33 -16.08
N VAL A 226 7.32 23.77 -15.48
CA VAL A 226 7.31 23.38 -14.07
C VAL A 226 7.43 24.66 -13.27
N SER A 227 6.43 24.99 -12.49
CA SER A 227 6.39 26.27 -11.80
C SER A 227 6.60 26.15 -10.31
N TYR A 228 6.08 25.10 -9.68
CA TYR A 228 6.06 25.00 -8.22
C TYR A 228 6.45 23.62 -7.74
N VAL A 229 7.19 23.56 -6.64
CA VAL A 229 7.58 22.33 -5.95
C VAL A 229 7.06 22.40 -4.51
N ILE A 230 6.29 21.42 -4.08
CA ILE A 230 5.90 21.29 -2.68
C ILE A 230 6.92 20.40 -1.98
N LEU A 231 7.50 20.90 -0.90
CA LEU A 231 8.43 20.18 -0.05
C LEU A 231 7.95 20.19 1.39
N SER A 232 7.64 19.03 1.97
CA SER A 232 7.25 18.90 3.37
C SER A 232 8.38 18.33 4.23
N LYS A 233 8.30 18.55 5.55
CA LYS A 233 9.23 17.92 6.50
C LYS A 233 9.14 16.40 6.48
N GLU A 234 7.96 15.84 6.18
CA GLU A 234 7.81 14.39 6.08
C GLU A 234 8.63 13.82 4.92
N MET A 235 8.75 14.54 3.80
CA MET A 235 9.62 14.15 2.69
C MET A 235 11.09 14.07 3.06
N GLN A 236 11.52 14.74 4.14
CA GLN A 236 12.88 14.59 4.65
C GLN A 236 13.16 13.21 5.23
N LYS A 237 12.12 12.47 5.61
CA LYS A 237 12.20 11.09 6.07
C LYS A 237 12.12 10.09 4.92
N GLY A 238 11.53 10.51 3.81
CA GLY A 238 11.41 9.74 2.58
C GLY A 238 10.38 10.36 1.64
N VAL A 239 10.76 10.49 0.37
CA VAL A 239 9.89 10.96 -0.72
C VAL A 239 9.08 9.78 -1.21
N ALA A 240 7.76 9.86 -1.14
CA ALA A 240 6.87 8.79 -1.56
C ALA A 240 6.87 8.68 -3.09
N LEU A 241 7.31 7.52 -3.58
CA LEU A 241 7.27 7.16 -5.00
C LEU A 241 5.93 6.51 -5.33
N LEU A 242 5.93 5.70 -6.37
CA LEU A 242 4.78 4.88 -6.71
C LEU A 242 4.46 3.89 -5.60
N GLN A 243 3.24 3.53 -5.46
CA GLN A 243 2.53 2.80 -4.42
C GLN A 243 3.27 1.64 -3.71
N TRP A 244 4.28 1.03 -4.33
CA TRP A 244 4.99 -0.12 -3.79
C TRP A 244 6.50 0.06 -3.77
N ASP A 245 6.98 1.18 -4.29
CA ASP A 245 8.40 1.48 -4.23
C ASP A 245 8.74 2.00 -2.84
N PRO A 246 9.87 1.61 -2.27
CA PRO A 246 10.34 2.18 -1.02
C PRO A 246 10.50 3.70 -1.20
N ALA A 247 10.14 4.47 -0.16
CA ALA A 247 10.35 5.90 -0.19
C ALA A 247 11.82 6.21 -0.43
N GLU A 248 12.10 7.11 -1.36
CA GLU A 248 13.45 7.53 -1.68
C GLU A 248 13.96 8.52 -0.64
N GLU A 249 15.16 8.30 -0.13
CA GLU A 249 15.73 9.19 0.88
C GLU A 249 16.17 10.52 0.23
N LEU A 250 15.77 11.63 0.84
CA LEU A 250 16.20 12.95 0.40
C LEU A 250 17.65 13.19 0.83
N THR A 251 18.60 13.07 -0.11
CA THR A 251 20.03 13.23 0.13
C THR A 251 20.41 14.65 0.52
N GLY A 252 21.64 14.83 1.06
CA GLY A 252 22.15 16.15 1.40
C GLY A 252 22.26 17.07 0.17
N GLU A 253 22.67 16.54 -0.99
CA GLU A 253 22.77 17.29 -2.25
C GLU A 253 21.39 17.71 -2.76
N ALA A 254 20.40 16.83 -2.70
CA ALA A 254 19.03 17.16 -3.07
C ALA A 254 18.42 18.23 -2.15
N LYS A 255 18.78 18.24 -0.87
CA LYS A 255 18.34 19.29 0.08
C LYS A 255 18.98 20.65 -0.22
N THR A 256 20.26 20.67 -0.56
CA THR A 256 21.00 21.93 -0.77
C THR A 256 20.48 22.73 -1.95
N LYS A 257 19.96 22.10 -3.01
CA LYS A 257 19.38 22.83 -4.14
C LYS A 257 18.20 23.72 -3.72
N PHE A 258 17.41 23.29 -2.72
CA PHE A 258 16.29 24.06 -2.22
C PHE A 258 16.68 25.23 -1.30
N THR A 259 17.96 25.36 -0.96
CA THR A 259 18.52 26.54 -0.26
C THR A 259 18.96 27.64 -1.22
N ASP A 260 19.01 27.35 -2.51
CA ASP A 260 19.30 28.33 -3.55
C ASP A 260 18.03 29.14 -3.88
N ASN A 261 17.93 30.33 -3.29
CA ASN A 261 16.78 31.21 -3.48
C ASN A 261 16.65 31.78 -4.89
N ASP A 262 17.68 31.74 -5.72
CA ASP A 262 17.62 32.21 -7.10
C ASP A 262 16.96 31.18 -8.00
N GLN A 263 17.21 29.89 -7.75
CA GLN A 263 16.62 28.79 -8.50
C GLN A 263 15.26 28.33 -7.92
N PHE A 264 15.14 28.32 -6.60
CA PHE A 264 13.95 27.87 -5.88
C PHE A 264 13.45 28.91 -4.85
N PRO A 265 13.01 30.11 -5.27
CA PRO A 265 12.47 31.10 -4.34
C PRO A 265 11.23 30.55 -3.63
N VAL A 266 11.21 30.72 -2.31
CA VAL A 266 10.08 30.29 -1.48
C VAL A 266 8.91 31.26 -1.68
N TRP A 267 7.77 30.73 -2.06
CA TRP A 267 6.52 31.48 -2.25
C TRP A 267 5.54 31.30 -1.11
N PHE A 268 5.54 30.15 -0.48
CA PHE A 268 4.75 29.84 0.69
C PHE A 268 5.56 28.99 1.67
N ASP A 269 5.44 29.28 2.95
CA ASP A 269 6.04 28.49 4.03
C ASP A 269 5.20 28.61 5.29
N ASN A 270 4.76 27.48 5.83
CA ASN A 270 4.02 27.43 7.10
C ASN A 270 4.82 26.77 8.23
N GLY A 271 6.14 26.65 8.04
CA GLY A 271 7.09 26.09 9.00
C GLY A 271 7.18 24.55 8.99
N ASP A 272 6.35 23.87 8.21
CA ASP A 272 6.39 22.43 7.99
C ASP A 272 6.45 22.06 6.50
N THR A 273 5.70 22.78 5.69
CA THR A 273 5.61 22.58 4.24
C THR A 273 5.87 23.89 3.54
N SER A 274 6.77 23.84 2.58
CA SER A 274 7.16 24.98 1.75
C SER A 274 6.72 24.74 0.31
N ILE A 275 6.25 25.81 -0.37
CA ILE A 275 6.05 25.82 -1.82
C ILE A 275 7.09 26.76 -2.42
N MET A 276 7.85 26.24 -3.34
CA MET A 276 8.93 26.96 -4.01
C MET A 276 8.60 27.08 -5.48
N ARG A 277 8.88 28.23 -6.08
CA ARG A 277 8.83 28.37 -7.53
C ARG A 277 10.10 27.82 -8.14
N MET A 278 10.00 27.06 -9.19
CA MET A 278 11.16 26.62 -9.97
C MET A 278 11.39 27.58 -11.13
N ASN A 279 12.50 28.33 -11.07
CA ASN A 279 12.90 29.19 -12.16
C ASN A 279 13.64 28.33 -13.20
N SER A 280 13.03 28.15 -14.38
CA SER A 280 13.69 27.54 -15.54
C SER A 280 14.54 28.59 -16.25
N ASN A 281 15.80 28.72 -15.84
CA ASN A 281 16.81 29.50 -16.61
C ASN A 281 17.32 28.68 -17.77
#